data_1e0902d585c97c772994e0e4cd381578
#
_entry.id   1e0902d585c97c772994e0e4cd381578
#
_cell.length_a   1.000
_cell.length_b   1.000
_cell.length_c   1.000
_cell.angle_alpha   90.00
_cell.angle_beta   90.00
_cell.angle_gamma   90.00
#
_symmetry.space_group_name_H-M   'P 1'
#
loop_
_entity.id
_entity.type
_entity.pdbx_description
1 polymer ?
#
loop_
_entity_poly.entity_id
_entity_poly.type
_entity_poly.pdbx_seq_one_letter_code
_entity_poly.pdbx_strand_id
1 'polypeptide(L)'
;MRSRYTAYVRGDADHLFRTWHPRTRPDDVRPDPSTRWTGLRILAADGDTVEFVAAWEGGEMHEVSRFERRAGRWLYVDGDVD
;
A
#
# COMPACT_ATOMS: atom_id res chain seq x y z
N MET A 1 2.64 -4.62 -4.43
CA MET A 1 2.66 -4.23 -3.00
C MET A 1 3.98 -3.66 -2.56
N ARG A 2 5.08 -4.31 -2.89
CA ARG A 2 6.41 -3.86 -2.44
C ARG A 2 6.78 -2.45 -2.91
N SER A 3 6.43 -2.09 -4.14
CA SER A 3 6.71 -0.75 -4.65
C SER A 3 5.94 0.33 -3.89
N ARG A 4 4.72 0.02 -3.45
CA ARG A 4 3.94 0.95 -2.63
C ARG A 4 4.53 1.10 -1.24
N TYR A 5 4.98 0.00 -0.63
CA TYR A 5 5.67 0.07 0.66
C TYR A 5 6.92 0.94 0.56
N THR A 6 7.73 0.74 -0.48
CA THR A 6 8.90 1.57 -0.73
C THR A 6 8.52 3.04 -0.89
N ALA A 7 7.41 3.32 -1.58
CA ALA A 7 6.92 4.69 -1.73
C ALA A 7 6.54 5.32 -0.40
N TYR A 8 5.92 4.57 0.51
CA TYR A 8 5.64 5.05 1.87
C TYR A 8 6.93 5.35 2.64
N VAL A 9 7.92 4.44 2.53
CA VAL A 9 9.22 4.63 3.21
C VAL A 9 9.92 5.88 2.71
N ARG A 10 9.84 6.15 1.41
CA ARG A 10 10.53 7.30 0.78
C ARG A 10 9.70 8.58 0.75
N GLY A 11 8.43 8.51 1.13
CA GLY A 11 7.54 9.65 1.01
C GLY A 11 7.19 10.00 -0.44
N ASP A 12 7.14 9.01 -1.33
CA ASP A 12 6.86 9.19 -2.75
C ASP A 12 5.35 9.26 -3.00
N ALA A 13 4.78 10.43 -2.80
CA ALA A 13 3.36 10.67 -2.98
C ALA A 13 2.91 10.45 -4.43
N ASP A 14 3.74 10.80 -5.40
CA ASP A 14 3.41 10.60 -6.81
C ASP A 14 3.20 9.13 -7.15
N HIS A 15 4.10 8.27 -6.70
CA HIS A 15 3.97 6.84 -6.95
C HIS A 15 2.70 6.27 -6.30
N LEU A 16 2.41 6.66 -5.06
CA LEU A 16 1.20 6.24 -4.36
C LEU A 16 -0.04 6.70 -5.12
N PHE A 17 -0.06 7.95 -5.56
CA PHE A 17 -1.18 8.52 -6.31
C PHE A 17 -1.41 7.77 -7.62
N ARG A 18 -0.35 7.56 -8.42
CA ARG A 18 -0.45 6.90 -9.72
C ARG A 18 -0.83 5.43 -9.65
N THR A 19 -0.48 4.75 -8.54
CA THR A 19 -0.78 3.32 -8.34
C THR A 19 -2.04 3.08 -7.53
N TRP A 20 -2.79 4.12 -7.20
CA TRP A 20 -4.07 4.03 -6.52
C TRP A 20 -5.19 4.13 -7.54
N HIS A 21 -6.16 3.22 -7.47
CA HIS A 21 -7.27 3.20 -8.43
C HIS A 21 -8.06 4.52 -8.34
N PRO A 22 -8.36 5.17 -9.49
CA PRO A 22 -9.04 6.48 -9.48
C PRO A 22 -10.37 6.48 -8.74
N ARG A 23 -11.08 5.34 -8.74
CA ARG A 23 -12.39 5.22 -8.07
C ARG A 23 -12.31 5.40 -6.57
N THR A 24 -11.20 5.00 -5.95
CA THR A 24 -11.04 5.03 -4.49
C THR A 24 -9.93 5.97 -4.03
N ARG A 25 -9.19 6.54 -4.96
CA ARG A 25 -8.05 7.42 -4.67
C ARG A 25 -8.51 8.69 -3.97
N PRO A 26 -7.93 9.03 -2.80
CA PRO A 26 -8.20 10.31 -2.18
C PRO A 26 -7.64 11.46 -3.03
N ASP A 27 -8.21 12.66 -2.87
CA ASP A 27 -7.76 13.84 -3.61
C ASP A 27 -6.33 14.21 -3.27
N ASP A 28 -5.92 13.94 -2.04
CA ASP A 28 -4.61 14.31 -1.52
C ASP A 28 -3.96 13.09 -0.87
N VAL A 29 -2.91 12.59 -1.51
CA VAL A 29 -2.15 11.44 -1.01
C VAL A 29 -0.86 11.97 -0.37
N ARG A 30 -0.77 11.88 0.96
CA ARG A 30 0.39 12.36 1.71
C ARG A 30 0.86 11.29 2.69
N PRO A 31 1.96 10.61 2.39
CA PRO A 31 2.56 9.73 3.38
C PRO A 31 3.06 10.55 4.56
N ASP A 32 2.84 10.02 5.78
CA ASP A 32 3.27 10.70 7.00
C ASP A 32 4.79 10.62 7.15
N PRO A 33 5.49 11.77 7.09
CA PRO A 33 6.96 11.76 7.16
C PRO A 33 7.49 11.37 8.56
N SER A 34 6.63 11.39 9.59
CA SER A 34 7.04 11.00 10.94
C SER A 34 7.01 9.50 11.17
N THR A 35 6.38 8.74 10.28
CA THR A 35 6.31 7.29 10.39
C THR A 35 7.63 6.66 9.96
N ARG A 36 8.23 5.88 10.86
CA ARG A 36 9.47 5.14 10.57
C ARG A 36 9.15 3.68 10.32
N TRP A 37 9.07 3.32 9.05
CA TRP A 37 8.79 1.95 8.63
C TRP A 37 10.00 1.06 8.91
N THR A 38 9.76 -0.09 9.53
CA THR A 38 10.82 -1.01 9.94
C THR A 38 10.79 -2.35 9.20
N GLY A 39 9.71 -2.67 8.52
CA GLY A 39 9.66 -3.91 7.75
C GLY A 39 8.32 -4.17 7.11
N LEU A 40 8.37 -5.05 6.12
CA LEU A 40 7.19 -5.55 5.41
C LEU A 40 7.30 -7.06 5.31
N ARG A 41 6.21 -7.76 5.70
CA ARG A 41 6.12 -9.19 5.60
C ARG A 41 4.87 -9.56 4.81
N ILE A 42 5.07 -10.19 3.65
CA ILE A 42 3.96 -10.69 2.83
C ILE A 42 3.58 -12.06 3.37
N LEU A 43 2.32 -12.21 3.79
CA LEU A 43 1.80 -13.45 4.35
C LEU A 43 1.17 -14.33 3.27
N ALA A 44 0.46 -13.72 2.32
CA ALA A 44 -0.19 -14.44 1.24
C ALA A 44 -0.41 -13.50 0.06
N ALA A 45 -0.37 -14.06 -1.14
CA ALA A 45 -0.74 -13.34 -2.35
C ALA A 45 -1.57 -14.30 -3.20
N ASP A 46 -2.80 -13.92 -3.52
CA ASP A 46 -3.74 -14.77 -4.23
C ASP A 46 -4.54 -13.92 -5.22
N GLY A 47 -4.23 -14.11 -6.52
CA GLY A 47 -4.90 -13.37 -7.58
C GLY A 47 -4.69 -11.87 -7.42
N ASP A 48 -5.77 -11.16 -7.09
CA ASP A 48 -5.79 -9.70 -6.95
C ASP A 48 -5.73 -9.24 -5.48
N THR A 49 -5.46 -10.14 -4.54
CA THR A 49 -5.35 -9.79 -3.12
C THR A 49 -3.96 -10.07 -2.59
N VAL A 50 -3.52 -9.23 -1.64
CA VAL A 50 -2.25 -9.43 -0.93
C VAL A 50 -2.50 -9.20 0.55
N GLU A 51 -2.15 -10.19 1.35
CA GLU A 51 -2.18 -10.09 2.81
C GLU A 51 -0.76 -9.82 3.31
N PHE A 52 -0.62 -8.82 4.17
CA PHE A 52 0.70 -8.44 4.66
C PHE A 52 0.63 -7.80 6.04
N VAL A 53 1.81 -7.76 6.68
CA VAL A 53 2.03 -6.97 7.89
C VAL A 53 3.11 -5.94 7.58
N ALA A 54 2.80 -4.68 7.84
CA ALA A 54 3.75 -3.58 7.74
C ALA A 54 4.05 -3.09 9.14
N ALA A 55 5.32 -3.04 9.49
CA ALA A 55 5.77 -2.62 10.81
C ALA A 55 6.40 -1.25 10.75
N TRP A 56 6.19 -0.47 11.81
CA TRP A 56 6.87 0.81 12.00
C TRP A 56 7.37 0.89 13.45
N GLU A 57 8.15 1.90 13.73
CA GLU A 57 8.61 2.16 15.09
C GLU A 57 7.41 2.53 15.97
N GLY A 58 7.03 1.63 16.85
CA GLY A 58 5.87 1.79 17.73
C GLY A 58 4.71 0.85 17.47
N GLY A 59 4.70 0.08 16.37
CA GLY A 59 3.60 -0.84 16.10
C GLY A 59 3.68 -1.55 14.77
N GLU A 60 2.60 -2.21 14.42
CA GLU A 60 2.45 -2.87 13.13
C GLU A 60 0.99 -2.87 12.68
N MET A 61 0.79 -3.03 11.38
CA MET A 61 -0.52 -3.07 10.76
C MET A 61 -0.65 -4.33 9.91
N HIS A 62 -1.75 -5.03 10.09
CA HIS A 62 -2.12 -6.17 9.24
C HIS A 62 -3.22 -5.72 8.28
N GLU A 63 -3.03 -5.99 7.01
CA GLU A 63 -4.01 -5.62 5.99
C GLU A 63 -4.14 -6.72 4.94
N VAL A 64 -5.36 -6.90 4.43
CA VAL A 64 -5.61 -7.62 3.18
C VAL A 64 -6.00 -6.59 2.14
N SER A 65 -5.12 -6.34 1.20
CA SER A 65 -5.32 -5.35 0.14
C SER A 65 -5.92 -5.97 -1.09
N ARG A 66 -6.80 -5.23 -1.75
CA ARG A 66 -7.38 -5.59 -3.04
C ARG A 66 -6.79 -4.70 -4.12
N PHE A 67 -6.42 -5.33 -5.24
CA PHE A 67 -5.87 -4.65 -6.41
C PHE A 67 -6.73 -4.93 -7.62
N GLU A 68 -6.65 -4.05 -8.62
CA GLU A 68 -7.28 -4.26 -9.91
C GLU A 68 -6.23 -4.10 -10.99
N ARG A 69 -6.23 -5.00 -11.97
CA ARG A 69 -5.36 -4.89 -13.13
C ARG A 69 -6.05 -4.07 -14.20
N ARG A 70 -5.40 -2.99 -14.63
CA ARG A 70 -5.96 -2.08 -15.60
C ARG A 70 -4.87 -1.66 -16.58
N ALA A 71 -5.09 -1.90 -17.88
CA ALA A 71 -4.11 -1.60 -18.92
C ALA A 71 -2.73 -2.21 -18.62
N GLY A 72 -2.71 -3.45 -18.10
CA GLY A 72 -1.47 -4.14 -17.76
C GLY A 72 -0.80 -3.70 -16.48
N ARG A 73 -1.43 -2.82 -15.70
CA ARG A 73 -0.87 -2.27 -14.45
C ARG A 73 -1.75 -2.63 -13.26
N TRP A 74 -1.12 -2.97 -12.14
CA TRP A 74 -1.82 -3.23 -10.90
C TRP A 74 -2.04 -1.93 -10.15
N LEU A 75 -3.30 -1.67 -9.77
CA LEU A 75 -3.70 -0.50 -9.00
C LEU A 75 -4.30 -0.95 -7.68
N TYR A 76 -3.90 -0.28 -6.60
CA TYR A 76 -4.49 -0.50 -5.28
C TYR A 76 -5.93 0.04 -5.26
N VAL A 77 -6.87 -0.77 -4.82
CA VAL A 77 -8.27 -0.36 -4.71
C VAL A 77 -8.59 0.01 -3.27
N ASP A 78 -8.54 -0.95 -2.38
CA ASP A 78 -8.84 -0.77 -0.96
C ASP A 78 -8.28 -1.95 -0.17
N GLY A 79 -8.53 -1.98 1.11
CA GLY A 79 -8.08 -3.07 1.96
C GLY A 79 -8.86 -3.13 3.26
N ASP A 80 -8.78 -4.31 3.89
CA ASP A 80 -9.32 -4.55 5.23
C ASP A 80 -8.16 -4.55 6.21
N VAL A 81 -8.22 -3.65 7.20
CA VAL A 81 -7.20 -3.49 8.23
C VAL A 81 -7.73 -4.07 9.54
N ASP A 82 -6.92 -4.91 10.16
CA ASP A 82 -7.21 -5.47 11.50
C ASP A 82 -6.63 -4.58 12.59
#